data_05d37257a1362c30b3f1d3124a8bdfcf
#
_entry.id   05d37257a1362c30b3f1d3124a8bdfcf
#
_cell.length_a   1.000
_cell.length_b   1.000
_cell.length_c   1.000
_cell.angle_alpha   90.00
_cell.angle_beta   90.00
_cell.angle_gamma   90.00
#
_symmetry.space_group_name_H-M   'P 1'
#
loop_
_entity.id
_entity.type
_entity.pdbx_description
1 polymer ?
#
loop_
_entity_poly.entity_id
_entity_poly.type
_entity_poly.pdbx_seq_one_letter_code
_entity_poly.pdbx_strand_id
1 'polypeptide(L)'
;PNGAGKTTTLQMLLGILTPTSGSIEVFGKDLTTHKSEILESMNFSSTYIDLPWRLSVEENLIWSSYLYNIPDRKKRLLKIKELFRLEKLWKQPLASLSAGQKTRVNLARSMINFPQILLLDEPTASLDPEVALYIREFFANQRNTYNKSIILTSHNMAEVESLCDRVLILKDGLIVGNDTPANLAKKIEFCHLRLRVTKNVAELEKLITSRKLEYNIDDHRHTITIKESLLPLFLYEITKKNISYTEISIDKPTLEDYFMKIAKSI
;
A
#
# COMPACT_ATOMS: atom_id res chain seq x y z
N PRO A 1 7.57 -5.74 -7.03
CA PRO A 1 7.94 -5.08 -8.31
C PRO A 1 6.84 -5.21 -9.37
N ASN A 2 6.93 -4.44 -10.45
CA ASN A 2 6.04 -4.62 -11.59
C ASN A 2 6.34 -5.98 -12.27
N GLY A 3 5.30 -6.64 -12.81
CA GLY A 3 5.46 -7.96 -13.42
C GLY A 3 5.62 -9.13 -12.45
N ALA A 4 5.68 -8.90 -11.15
CA ALA A 4 5.88 -9.97 -10.14
C ALA A 4 4.68 -10.92 -9.96
N GLY A 5 3.55 -10.69 -10.61
CA GLY A 5 2.36 -11.55 -10.53
C GLY A 5 1.24 -11.05 -9.61
N LYS A 6 1.33 -9.82 -9.06
CA LYS A 6 0.32 -9.28 -8.13
C LYS A 6 -1.10 -9.28 -8.72
N THR A 7 -1.30 -8.62 -9.86
CA THR A 7 -2.60 -8.54 -10.53
C THR A 7 -3.09 -9.93 -10.99
N THR A 8 -2.19 -10.79 -11.47
CA THR A 8 -2.50 -12.19 -11.83
C THR A 8 -3.04 -12.95 -10.62
N THR A 9 -2.42 -12.79 -9.45
CA THR A 9 -2.89 -13.40 -8.21
C THR A 9 -4.29 -12.90 -7.83
N LEU A 10 -4.54 -11.58 -7.90
CA LEU A 10 -5.87 -11.03 -7.66
C LEU A 10 -6.91 -11.55 -8.64
N GLN A 11 -6.57 -11.69 -9.92
CA GLN A 11 -7.46 -12.26 -10.94
C GLN A 11 -7.81 -13.74 -10.67
N MET A 12 -6.85 -14.52 -10.17
CA MET A 12 -7.11 -15.90 -9.74
C MET A 12 -8.03 -15.92 -8.51
N LEU A 13 -7.82 -15.05 -7.52
CA LEU A 13 -8.70 -14.93 -6.33
C LEU A 13 -10.12 -14.48 -6.69
N LEU A 14 -10.29 -13.73 -7.77
CA LEU A 14 -11.60 -13.36 -8.31
C LEU A 14 -12.22 -14.44 -9.21
N GLY A 15 -11.51 -15.55 -9.43
CA GLY A 15 -11.95 -16.61 -10.34
C GLY A 15 -12.05 -16.15 -11.80
N ILE A 16 -11.34 -15.09 -12.20
CA ILE A 16 -11.22 -14.61 -13.58
C ILE A 16 -10.21 -15.47 -14.33
N LEU A 17 -9.11 -15.84 -13.67
CA LEU A 17 -8.11 -16.77 -14.17
C LEU A 17 -8.15 -18.07 -13.37
N THR A 18 -8.05 -19.19 -14.08
CA THR A 18 -7.90 -20.51 -13.46
C THR A 18 -6.41 -20.78 -13.20
N PRO A 19 -6.00 -21.12 -11.97
CA PRO A 19 -4.61 -21.52 -11.73
C PRO A 19 -4.25 -22.79 -12.51
N THR A 20 -3.03 -22.86 -13.03
CA THR A 20 -2.53 -24.04 -13.74
C THR A 20 -2.44 -25.25 -12.81
N SER A 21 -2.18 -25.02 -11.52
CA SER A 21 -2.13 -26.06 -10.49
C SER A 21 -2.48 -25.47 -9.12
N GLY A 22 -2.81 -26.31 -8.16
CA GLY A 22 -3.24 -25.91 -6.82
C GLY A 22 -4.74 -25.61 -6.74
N SER A 23 -5.21 -25.20 -5.56
CA SER A 23 -6.59 -24.86 -5.27
C SER A 23 -6.69 -23.53 -4.51
N ILE A 24 -7.85 -22.89 -4.60
CA ILE A 24 -8.16 -21.65 -3.87
C ILE A 24 -9.39 -21.92 -3.03
N GLU A 25 -9.23 -21.80 -1.72
CA GLU A 25 -10.34 -21.92 -0.78
C GLU A 25 -10.66 -20.58 -0.14
N VAL A 26 -11.95 -20.24 -0.11
CA VAL A 26 -12.47 -19.02 0.51
C VAL A 26 -13.66 -19.40 1.38
N PHE A 27 -13.65 -18.99 2.65
CA PHE A 27 -14.66 -19.39 3.65
C PHE A 27 -14.81 -20.93 3.78
N GLY A 28 -13.72 -21.68 3.60
CA GLY A 28 -13.71 -23.15 3.65
C GLY A 28 -14.36 -23.82 2.43
N LYS A 29 -14.59 -23.08 1.34
CA LYS A 29 -15.19 -23.58 0.10
C LYS A 29 -14.21 -23.40 -1.06
N ASP A 30 -14.14 -24.40 -1.92
CA ASP A 30 -13.35 -24.32 -3.15
C ASP A 30 -13.97 -23.28 -4.12
N LEU A 31 -13.12 -22.36 -4.59
CA LEU A 31 -13.56 -21.24 -5.45
C LEU A 31 -14.09 -21.72 -6.80
N THR A 32 -13.60 -22.85 -7.31
CA THR A 32 -14.03 -23.37 -8.63
C THR A 32 -15.46 -23.87 -8.59
N THR A 33 -15.82 -24.57 -7.51
CA THR A 33 -17.15 -25.22 -7.37
C THR A 33 -18.21 -24.31 -6.75
N HIS A 34 -17.81 -23.32 -5.92
CA HIS A 34 -18.72 -22.41 -5.19
C HIS A 34 -18.54 -20.94 -5.58
N LYS A 35 -18.09 -20.69 -6.82
CA LYS A 35 -17.71 -19.34 -7.29
C LYS A 35 -18.77 -18.29 -7.04
N SER A 36 -20.02 -18.53 -7.44
CA SER A 36 -21.12 -17.53 -7.31
C SER A 36 -21.39 -17.16 -5.85
N GLU A 37 -21.40 -18.15 -4.97
CA GLU A 37 -21.63 -17.93 -3.53
C GLU A 37 -20.49 -17.14 -2.89
N ILE A 38 -19.25 -17.48 -3.21
CA ILE A 38 -18.05 -16.79 -2.71
C ILE A 38 -18.04 -15.35 -3.20
N LEU A 39 -18.26 -15.12 -4.50
CA LEU A 39 -18.20 -13.78 -5.10
C LEU A 39 -19.32 -12.85 -4.60
N GLU A 40 -20.46 -13.37 -4.13
CA GLU A 40 -21.51 -12.56 -3.48
C GLU A 40 -20.98 -11.83 -2.23
N SER A 41 -20.02 -12.43 -1.52
CA SER A 41 -19.37 -11.88 -0.32
C SER A 41 -18.03 -11.21 -0.59
N MET A 42 -17.63 -11.08 -1.85
CA MET A 42 -16.40 -10.44 -2.26
C MET A 42 -16.67 -9.23 -3.15
N ASN A 43 -15.70 -8.34 -3.23
CA ASN A 43 -15.70 -7.30 -4.26
C ASN A 43 -14.26 -6.88 -4.57
N PHE A 44 -14.13 -6.08 -5.64
CA PHE A 44 -12.83 -5.70 -6.18
C PHE A 44 -12.83 -4.25 -6.65
N SER A 45 -11.72 -3.55 -6.45
CA SER A 45 -11.44 -2.27 -7.06
C SER A 45 -10.03 -2.25 -7.66
N SER A 46 -9.90 -1.71 -8.85
CA SER A 46 -8.63 -1.41 -9.50
C SER A 46 -8.73 -0.07 -10.21
N THR A 47 -7.61 0.61 -10.35
CA THR A 47 -7.49 1.85 -11.13
C THR A 47 -7.76 1.62 -12.63
N TYR A 48 -7.71 0.37 -13.09
CA TYR A 48 -7.94 -0.02 -14.48
C TYR A 48 -9.38 -0.45 -14.79
N ILE A 49 -10.31 -0.32 -13.82
CA ILE A 49 -11.72 -0.63 -14.10
C ILE A 49 -12.37 0.57 -14.78
N ASP A 50 -12.75 0.37 -16.03
CA ASP A 50 -13.56 1.33 -16.78
C ASP A 50 -15.05 1.12 -16.48
N LEU A 51 -15.64 2.08 -15.78
CA LEU A 51 -17.08 2.17 -15.61
C LEU A 51 -17.70 2.88 -16.83
N PRO A 52 -18.98 2.62 -17.16
CA PRO A 52 -19.69 3.32 -18.24
C PRO A 52 -19.59 4.85 -18.10
N TRP A 53 -18.75 5.45 -18.94
CA TRP A 53 -18.32 6.85 -18.83
C TRP A 53 -19.44 7.87 -19.11
N ARG A 54 -20.48 7.47 -19.87
CA ARG A 54 -21.64 8.32 -20.17
C ARG A 54 -22.66 8.36 -19.05
N LEU A 55 -22.70 7.34 -18.20
CA LEU A 55 -23.61 7.27 -17.06
C LEU A 55 -23.11 8.18 -15.92
N SER A 56 -24.05 8.74 -15.17
CA SER A 56 -23.76 9.44 -13.91
C SER A 56 -23.20 8.50 -12.85
N VAL A 57 -22.61 9.04 -11.78
CA VAL A 57 -22.16 8.28 -10.61
C VAL A 57 -23.32 7.45 -10.03
N GLU A 58 -24.49 8.07 -9.87
CA GLU A 58 -25.69 7.40 -9.36
C GLU A 58 -26.08 6.19 -10.22
N GLU A 59 -26.19 6.37 -11.53
CA GLU A 59 -26.57 5.30 -12.46
C GLU A 59 -25.56 4.16 -12.44
N ASN A 60 -24.26 4.46 -12.41
CA ASN A 60 -23.21 3.45 -12.29
C ASN A 60 -23.33 2.63 -11.00
N LEU A 61 -23.58 3.28 -9.87
CA LEU A 61 -23.73 2.60 -8.58
C LEU A 61 -25.05 1.83 -8.50
N ILE A 62 -26.16 2.36 -9.06
CA ILE A 62 -27.43 1.65 -9.17
C ILE A 62 -27.21 0.38 -9.99
N TRP A 63 -26.64 0.50 -11.19
CA TRP A 63 -26.37 -0.65 -12.06
C TRP A 63 -25.51 -1.71 -11.36
N SER A 64 -24.41 -1.29 -10.74
CA SER A 64 -23.53 -2.19 -9.99
C SER A 64 -24.24 -2.89 -8.83
N SER A 65 -25.23 -2.23 -8.20
CA SER A 65 -25.97 -2.80 -7.09
C SER A 65 -26.90 -3.96 -7.50
N TYR A 66 -27.27 -4.06 -8.77
CA TYR A 66 -28.08 -5.17 -9.28
C TYR A 66 -27.28 -6.47 -9.48
N LEU A 67 -25.94 -6.39 -9.42
CA LEU A 67 -25.08 -7.58 -9.48
C LEU A 67 -25.09 -8.40 -8.17
N TYR A 68 -25.69 -7.86 -7.11
CA TYR A 68 -25.67 -8.44 -5.77
C TYR A 68 -27.07 -8.48 -5.16
N ASN A 69 -27.28 -9.43 -4.27
CA ASN A 69 -28.52 -9.54 -3.51
C ASN A 69 -28.52 -8.54 -2.33
N ILE A 70 -28.95 -7.31 -2.59
CA ILE A 70 -29.00 -6.23 -1.60
C ILE A 70 -30.46 -5.98 -1.17
N PRO A 71 -30.84 -6.30 0.08
CA PRO A 71 -32.24 -6.21 0.52
C PRO A 71 -32.83 -4.79 0.43
N ASP A 72 -32.11 -3.77 0.88
CA ASP A 72 -32.52 -2.36 0.80
C ASP A 72 -31.51 -1.57 -0.02
N ARG A 73 -31.65 -1.68 -1.34
CA ARG A 73 -30.74 -1.06 -2.31
C ARG A 73 -30.68 0.47 -2.18
N LYS A 74 -31.86 1.10 -1.96
CA LYS A 74 -31.92 2.56 -1.83
C LYS A 74 -31.15 3.07 -0.61
N LYS A 75 -31.36 2.45 0.54
CA LYS A 75 -30.64 2.78 1.79
C LYS A 75 -29.15 2.51 1.64
N ARG A 76 -28.78 1.41 0.97
CA ARG A 76 -27.39 1.07 0.69
C ARG A 76 -26.70 2.14 -0.16
N LEU A 77 -27.32 2.59 -1.23
CA LEU A 77 -26.79 3.62 -2.13
C LEU A 77 -26.61 4.95 -1.40
N LEU A 78 -27.57 5.36 -0.56
CA LEU A 78 -27.44 6.56 0.25
C LEU A 78 -26.24 6.47 1.21
N LYS A 79 -26.08 5.33 1.89
CA LYS A 79 -24.94 5.10 2.78
C LYS A 79 -23.59 5.13 2.05
N ILE A 80 -23.51 4.53 0.87
CA ILE A 80 -22.30 4.55 0.02
C ILE A 80 -22.00 5.97 -0.45
N LYS A 81 -23.02 6.73 -0.87
CA LYS A 81 -22.89 8.13 -1.26
C LYS A 81 -22.25 8.98 -0.15
N GLU A 82 -22.72 8.83 1.08
CA GLU A 82 -22.22 9.51 2.27
C GLU A 82 -20.78 9.08 2.61
N LEU A 83 -20.54 7.76 2.74
CA LEU A 83 -19.25 7.18 3.11
C LEU A 83 -18.12 7.56 2.14
N PHE A 84 -18.42 7.77 0.88
CA PHE A 84 -17.43 8.16 -0.12
C PHE A 84 -17.51 9.63 -0.53
N ARG A 85 -18.31 10.45 0.21
CA ARG A 85 -18.48 11.90 -0.03
C ARG A 85 -18.77 12.22 -1.50
N LEU A 86 -19.77 11.51 -2.06
CA LEU A 86 -20.12 11.60 -3.49
C LEU A 86 -21.24 12.61 -3.78
N GLU A 87 -21.72 13.40 -2.79
CA GLU A 87 -22.89 14.27 -2.92
C GLU A 87 -22.78 15.20 -4.13
N LYS A 88 -21.63 15.88 -4.27
CA LYS A 88 -21.37 16.83 -5.35
C LYS A 88 -21.16 16.19 -6.71
N LEU A 89 -20.81 14.90 -6.73
CA LEU A 89 -20.51 14.14 -7.94
C LEU A 89 -21.70 13.30 -8.42
N TRP A 90 -22.71 13.11 -7.56
CA TRP A 90 -23.75 12.09 -7.69
C TRP A 90 -24.43 12.06 -9.04
N LYS A 91 -24.79 13.23 -9.56
CA LYS A 91 -25.48 13.40 -10.85
C LYS A 91 -24.54 13.71 -12.02
N GLN A 92 -23.24 13.78 -11.78
CA GLN A 92 -22.27 14.05 -12.83
C GLN A 92 -21.95 12.78 -13.62
N PRO A 93 -21.80 12.87 -14.96
CA PRO A 93 -21.33 11.75 -15.76
C PRO A 93 -19.86 11.46 -15.43
N LEU A 94 -19.48 10.17 -15.41
CA LEU A 94 -18.09 9.78 -15.11
C LEU A 94 -17.06 10.39 -16.05
N ALA A 95 -17.44 10.70 -17.30
CA ALA A 95 -16.57 11.37 -18.26
C ALA A 95 -16.04 12.71 -17.75
N SER A 96 -16.83 13.44 -16.94
CA SER A 96 -16.45 14.78 -16.42
C SER A 96 -15.58 14.73 -15.16
N LEU A 97 -15.37 13.56 -14.57
CA LEU A 97 -14.64 13.41 -13.32
C LEU A 97 -13.14 13.35 -13.52
N SER A 98 -12.38 13.92 -12.57
CA SER A 98 -10.93 13.73 -12.49
C SER A 98 -10.56 12.28 -12.19
N ALA A 99 -9.30 11.90 -12.41
CA ALA A 99 -8.81 10.56 -12.12
C ALA A 99 -9.06 10.15 -10.66
N GLY A 100 -8.74 11.03 -9.69
CA GLY A 100 -8.99 10.78 -8.27
C GLY A 100 -10.48 10.65 -7.93
N GLN A 101 -11.35 11.45 -8.57
CA GLN A 101 -12.80 11.31 -8.40
C GLN A 101 -13.31 9.98 -8.94
N LYS A 102 -12.80 9.52 -10.10
CA LYS A 102 -13.12 8.20 -10.68
C LYS A 102 -12.66 7.07 -9.75
N THR A 103 -11.45 7.16 -9.23
CA THR A 103 -10.93 6.19 -8.24
C THR A 103 -11.85 6.12 -7.02
N ARG A 104 -12.30 7.25 -6.49
CA ARG A 104 -13.23 7.31 -5.36
C ARG A 104 -14.58 6.66 -5.68
N VAL A 105 -15.12 6.84 -6.88
CA VAL A 105 -16.33 6.17 -7.34
C VAL A 105 -16.12 4.66 -7.48
N ASN A 106 -14.97 4.21 -8.01
CA ASN A 106 -14.62 2.79 -8.10
C ASN A 106 -14.53 2.13 -6.71
N LEU A 107 -13.92 2.82 -5.74
CA LEU A 107 -13.88 2.36 -4.35
C LEU A 107 -15.29 2.29 -3.73
N ALA A 108 -16.15 3.28 -3.98
CA ALA A 108 -17.53 3.27 -3.56
C ALA A 108 -18.30 2.06 -4.16
N ARG A 109 -18.09 1.78 -5.44
CA ARG A 109 -18.65 0.61 -6.11
C ARG A 109 -18.19 -0.70 -5.47
N SER A 110 -16.92 -0.81 -5.12
CA SER A 110 -16.37 -2.03 -4.50
C SER A 110 -16.94 -2.29 -3.08
N MET A 111 -17.57 -1.30 -2.47
CA MET A 111 -18.25 -1.43 -1.18
C MET A 111 -19.77 -1.60 -1.28
N ILE A 112 -20.33 -1.72 -2.49
CA ILE A 112 -21.78 -1.71 -2.72
C ILE A 112 -22.51 -2.85 -2.02
N ASN A 113 -21.93 -4.04 -1.98
CA ASN A 113 -22.45 -5.21 -1.28
C ASN A 113 -21.93 -5.36 0.16
N PHE A 114 -21.14 -4.41 0.67
CA PHE A 114 -20.40 -4.50 1.96
C PHE A 114 -19.68 -5.85 2.12
N PRO A 115 -18.73 -6.15 1.24
CA PRO A 115 -18.13 -7.47 1.14
C PRO A 115 -17.44 -7.90 2.44
N GLN A 116 -17.31 -9.21 2.65
CA GLN A 116 -16.47 -9.79 3.71
C GLN A 116 -15.00 -9.76 3.31
N ILE A 117 -14.73 -9.96 2.01
CA ILE A 117 -13.37 -9.87 1.44
C ILE A 117 -13.37 -8.79 0.37
N LEU A 118 -12.47 -7.82 0.50
CA LEU A 118 -12.27 -6.75 -0.45
C LEU A 118 -10.87 -6.85 -1.06
N LEU A 119 -10.81 -6.92 -2.38
CA LEU A 119 -9.58 -6.92 -3.15
C LEU A 119 -9.34 -5.51 -3.72
N LEU A 120 -8.17 -4.93 -3.48
CA LEU A 120 -7.83 -3.58 -3.90
C LEU A 120 -6.52 -3.58 -4.67
N ASP A 121 -6.56 -3.16 -5.93
CA ASP A 121 -5.37 -3.02 -6.77
C ASP A 121 -4.98 -1.54 -6.86
N GLU A 122 -3.91 -1.15 -6.15
CA GLU A 122 -3.40 0.22 -6.07
C GLU A 122 -4.48 1.26 -5.66
N PRO A 123 -5.16 1.10 -4.51
CA PRO A 123 -6.40 1.84 -4.21
C PRO A 123 -6.21 3.35 -4.03
N THR A 124 -5.01 3.82 -3.70
CA THR A 124 -4.76 5.25 -3.43
C THR A 124 -3.81 5.93 -4.43
N ALA A 125 -3.33 5.20 -5.46
CA ALA A 125 -2.29 5.69 -6.37
C ALA A 125 -2.64 6.99 -7.11
N SER A 126 -3.93 7.25 -7.36
CA SER A 126 -4.40 8.42 -8.11
C SER A 126 -5.16 9.43 -7.24
N LEU A 127 -5.09 9.30 -5.91
CA LEU A 127 -5.80 10.17 -4.97
C LEU A 127 -4.90 11.29 -4.46
N ASP A 128 -5.51 12.44 -4.22
CA ASP A 128 -4.87 13.52 -3.47
C ASP A 128 -4.53 13.05 -2.05
N PRO A 129 -3.47 13.57 -1.41
CA PRO A 129 -3.00 13.11 -0.10
C PRO A 129 -4.09 13.10 0.99
N GLU A 130 -4.95 14.12 1.04
CA GLU A 130 -6.06 14.21 2.01
C GLU A 130 -7.10 13.10 1.76
N VAL A 131 -7.47 12.89 0.50
CA VAL A 131 -8.43 11.85 0.13
C VAL A 131 -7.83 10.45 0.37
N ALA A 132 -6.55 10.26 0.05
CA ALA A 132 -5.84 9.01 0.30
C ALA A 132 -5.80 8.68 1.80
N LEU A 133 -5.54 9.67 2.65
CA LEU A 133 -5.58 9.50 4.11
C LEU A 133 -6.97 9.06 4.58
N TYR A 134 -8.02 9.79 4.15
CA TYR A 134 -9.41 9.44 4.48
C TYR A 134 -9.77 8.00 4.06
N ILE A 135 -9.38 7.58 2.87
CA ILE A 135 -9.64 6.23 2.36
C ILE A 135 -8.89 5.17 3.16
N ARG A 136 -7.64 5.45 3.55
CA ARG A 136 -6.87 4.53 4.42
C ARG A 136 -7.53 4.37 5.78
N GLU A 137 -7.93 5.46 6.43
CA GLU A 137 -8.64 5.43 7.70
C GLU A 137 -9.97 4.67 7.59
N PHE A 138 -10.71 4.90 6.49
CA PHE A 138 -11.94 4.17 6.21
C PHE A 138 -11.70 2.66 6.14
N PHE A 139 -10.70 2.19 5.38
CA PHE A 139 -10.42 0.76 5.27
C PHE A 139 -9.85 0.17 6.57
N ALA A 140 -9.03 0.91 7.31
CA ALA A 140 -8.60 0.51 8.63
C ALA A 140 -9.79 0.30 9.59
N ASN A 141 -10.78 1.20 9.54
CA ASN A 141 -12.01 1.04 10.31
C ASN A 141 -12.86 -0.16 9.84
N GLN A 142 -12.97 -0.41 8.52
CA GLN A 142 -13.66 -1.59 8.01
C GLN A 142 -13.03 -2.89 8.54
N ARG A 143 -11.69 -2.97 8.56
CA ARG A 143 -10.95 -4.10 9.13
C ARG A 143 -11.19 -4.24 10.63
N ASN A 144 -10.97 -3.18 11.40
CA ASN A 144 -10.93 -3.24 12.86
C ASN A 144 -12.32 -3.37 13.50
N THR A 145 -13.31 -2.65 12.96
CA THR A 145 -14.66 -2.59 13.56
C THR A 145 -15.59 -3.65 12.96
N TYR A 146 -15.46 -3.93 11.67
CA TYR A 146 -16.38 -4.83 10.97
C TYR A 146 -15.75 -6.17 10.58
N ASN A 147 -14.53 -6.44 11.06
CA ASN A 147 -13.79 -7.69 10.83
C ASN A 147 -13.74 -8.09 9.34
N LYS A 148 -13.52 -7.09 8.46
CA LYS A 148 -13.41 -7.32 7.02
C LYS A 148 -11.99 -7.74 6.67
N SER A 149 -11.86 -8.70 5.76
CA SER A 149 -10.57 -9.06 5.18
C SER A 149 -10.29 -8.18 3.98
N ILE A 150 -9.13 -7.53 3.96
CA ILE A 150 -8.71 -6.66 2.86
C ILE A 150 -7.40 -7.18 2.32
N ILE A 151 -7.37 -7.50 1.03
CA ILE A 151 -6.14 -7.82 0.30
C ILE A 151 -5.88 -6.65 -0.64
N LEU A 152 -4.74 -6.00 -0.48
CA LEU A 152 -4.37 -4.88 -1.34
C LEU A 152 -3.02 -5.11 -2.00
N THR A 153 -2.86 -4.58 -3.20
CA THR A 153 -1.55 -4.35 -3.80
C THR A 153 -1.22 -2.88 -3.68
N SER A 154 0.03 -2.57 -3.38
CA SER A 154 0.52 -1.20 -3.36
C SER A 154 2.02 -1.16 -3.62
N HIS A 155 2.48 -0.09 -4.24
CA HIS A 155 3.89 0.28 -4.31
C HIS A 155 4.24 1.37 -3.30
N ASN A 156 3.27 1.89 -2.56
CA ASN A 156 3.46 2.85 -1.48
C ASN A 156 3.66 2.13 -0.14
N MET A 157 4.90 2.04 0.31
CA MET A 157 5.23 1.30 1.52
C MET A 157 4.62 1.90 2.79
N ALA A 158 4.45 3.22 2.85
CA ALA A 158 3.77 3.87 3.97
C ALA A 158 2.27 3.47 4.07
N GLU A 159 1.62 3.25 2.92
CA GLU A 159 0.26 2.68 2.89
C GLU A 159 0.24 1.25 3.42
N VAL A 160 1.19 0.42 2.97
CA VAL A 160 1.32 -0.98 3.41
C VAL A 160 1.58 -1.05 4.91
N GLU A 161 2.50 -0.23 5.44
CA GLU A 161 2.80 -0.18 6.88
C GLU A 161 1.60 0.24 7.73
N SER A 162 0.75 1.14 7.22
CA SER A 162 -0.40 1.66 7.96
C SER A 162 -1.64 0.75 7.90
N LEU A 163 -1.83 0.00 6.80
CA LEU A 163 -3.05 -0.77 6.56
C LEU A 163 -2.88 -2.28 6.74
N CYS A 164 -1.68 -2.83 6.53
CA CYS A 164 -1.52 -4.26 6.44
C CYS A 164 -1.02 -4.89 7.75
N ASP A 165 -1.66 -5.95 8.21
CA ASP A 165 -1.18 -6.79 9.30
C ASP A 165 -0.08 -7.73 8.82
N ARG A 166 -0.12 -8.10 7.54
CA ARG A 166 0.81 -9.05 6.90
C ARG A 166 1.13 -8.62 5.48
N VAL A 167 2.38 -8.79 5.10
CA VAL A 167 2.90 -8.43 3.77
C VAL A 167 3.46 -9.67 3.08
N LEU A 168 3.03 -9.88 1.85
CA LEU A 168 3.60 -10.86 0.94
C LEU A 168 4.39 -10.11 -0.14
N ILE A 169 5.69 -10.35 -0.24
CA ILE A 169 6.52 -9.76 -1.29
C ILE A 169 6.68 -10.80 -2.39
N LEU A 170 6.19 -10.43 -3.57
CA LEU A 170 6.30 -11.26 -4.78
C LEU A 170 7.48 -10.78 -5.62
N LYS A 171 8.27 -11.72 -6.12
CA LYS A 171 9.33 -11.52 -7.12
C LYS A 171 9.33 -12.70 -8.08
N ASP A 172 9.25 -12.45 -9.37
CA ASP A 172 9.26 -13.48 -10.43
C ASP A 172 8.24 -14.62 -10.19
N GLY A 173 7.05 -14.26 -9.70
CA GLY A 173 5.98 -15.22 -9.38
C GLY A 173 6.17 -16.00 -8.06
N LEU A 174 7.25 -15.76 -7.33
CA LEU A 174 7.54 -16.43 -6.06
C LEU A 174 7.33 -15.49 -4.86
N ILE A 175 6.90 -16.06 -3.73
CA ILE A 175 6.85 -15.33 -2.47
C ILE A 175 8.25 -15.33 -1.85
N VAL A 176 8.91 -14.18 -1.85
CA VAL A 176 10.26 -13.98 -1.28
C VAL A 176 10.24 -13.33 0.10
N GLY A 177 9.10 -12.82 0.54
CA GLY A 177 8.89 -12.27 1.87
C GLY A 177 7.46 -12.49 2.34
N ASN A 178 7.28 -12.90 3.61
CA ASN A 178 5.98 -13.17 4.20
C ASN A 178 6.08 -12.95 5.71
N ASP A 179 5.69 -11.76 6.17
CA ASP A 179 5.79 -11.39 7.59
C ASP A 179 4.95 -10.11 7.84
N THR A 180 4.93 -9.62 9.08
CA THR A 180 4.42 -8.28 9.39
C THR A 180 5.33 -7.20 8.81
N PRO A 181 4.81 -5.99 8.49
CA PRO A 181 5.64 -4.87 8.02
C PRO A 181 6.85 -4.61 8.93
N ALA A 182 6.62 -4.57 10.25
CA ALA A 182 7.66 -4.31 11.23
C ALA A 182 8.76 -5.40 11.27
N ASN A 183 8.39 -6.66 11.12
CA ASN A 183 9.35 -7.76 11.10
C ASN A 183 10.18 -7.78 9.81
N LEU A 184 9.56 -7.41 8.68
CA LEU A 184 10.30 -7.27 7.41
C LEU A 184 11.33 -6.15 7.49
N ALA A 185 10.95 -4.98 8.02
CA ALA A 185 11.88 -3.87 8.23
C ALA A 185 13.07 -4.26 9.12
N LYS A 186 12.83 -5.01 10.22
CA LYS A 186 13.90 -5.49 11.11
C LYS A 186 14.92 -6.45 10.47
N LYS A 187 14.62 -7.03 9.29
CA LYS A 187 15.59 -7.84 8.54
C LYS A 187 16.68 -7.01 7.85
N ILE A 188 16.56 -5.69 7.91
CA ILE A 188 17.58 -4.74 7.51
C ILE A 188 18.44 -4.40 8.73
N GLU A 189 19.72 -4.66 8.63
CA GLU A 189 20.69 -4.40 9.71
C GLU A 189 21.27 -2.97 9.69
N PHE A 190 20.88 -2.16 8.68
CA PHE A 190 21.39 -0.81 8.49
C PHE A 190 20.39 0.22 8.99
N CYS A 191 20.90 1.32 9.56
CA CYS A 191 20.14 2.52 9.86
C CYS A 191 20.72 3.72 9.10
N HIS A 192 19.95 4.80 9.00
CA HIS A 192 20.38 6.05 8.39
C HIS A 192 20.69 7.07 9.49
N LEU A 193 21.97 7.38 9.66
CA LEU A 193 22.43 8.45 10.52
C LEU A 193 22.42 9.75 9.71
N ARG A 194 21.59 10.71 10.12
CA ARG A 194 21.56 12.05 9.52
C ARG A 194 22.21 13.06 10.44
N LEU A 195 23.15 13.83 9.88
CA LEU A 195 23.91 14.84 10.61
C LEU A 195 23.94 16.15 9.81
N ARG A 196 23.63 17.27 10.46
CA ARG A 196 23.98 18.59 9.93
C ARG A 196 25.29 19.05 10.53
N VAL A 197 26.36 18.87 9.78
CA VAL A 197 27.72 19.12 10.26
C VAL A 197 28.09 20.60 10.09
N THR A 198 28.68 21.20 11.13
CA THR A 198 29.09 22.62 11.17
C THR A 198 30.59 22.84 11.19
N LYS A 199 31.37 21.88 11.70
CA LYS A 199 32.82 21.95 11.72
C LYS A 199 33.44 20.62 11.35
N ASN A 200 34.63 20.68 10.70
CA ASN A 200 35.43 19.52 10.31
C ASN A 200 34.74 18.56 9.36
N VAL A 201 33.96 19.10 8.38
CA VAL A 201 33.23 18.32 7.35
C VAL A 201 34.18 17.38 6.61
N ALA A 202 35.36 17.85 6.19
CA ALA A 202 36.35 17.03 5.50
C ALA A 202 36.83 15.82 6.31
N GLU A 203 36.90 15.95 7.65
CA GLU A 203 37.25 14.82 8.52
C GLU A 203 36.11 13.80 8.63
N LEU A 204 34.84 14.25 8.57
CA LEU A 204 33.71 13.33 8.48
C LEU A 204 33.74 12.54 7.16
N GLU A 205 33.96 13.22 6.04
CA GLU A 205 34.01 12.56 4.72
C GLU A 205 35.16 11.55 4.62
N LYS A 206 36.33 11.88 5.18
CA LYS A 206 37.47 10.93 5.31
C LYS A 206 37.08 9.73 6.17
N LEU A 207 36.38 9.94 7.28
CA LEU A 207 35.93 8.86 8.17
C LEU A 207 34.94 7.94 7.44
N ILE A 208 33.95 8.50 6.76
CA ILE A 208 32.97 7.77 5.98
C ILE A 208 33.65 6.92 4.89
N THR A 209 34.53 7.55 4.12
CA THR A 209 35.27 6.89 3.04
C THR A 209 36.20 5.78 3.56
N SER A 210 36.91 6.01 4.67
CA SER A 210 37.79 5.01 5.30
C SER A 210 37.02 3.77 5.78
N ARG A 211 35.77 3.95 6.16
CA ARG A 211 34.84 2.89 6.59
C ARG A 211 34.05 2.28 5.44
N LYS A 212 34.20 2.79 4.21
CA LYS A 212 33.44 2.38 3.00
C LYS A 212 31.93 2.43 3.21
N LEU A 213 31.44 3.46 3.93
CA LEU A 213 30.03 3.66 4.16
C LEU A 213 29.41 4.41 2.98
N GLU A 214 28.17 4.04 2.62
CA GLU A 214 27.37 4.80 1.67
C GLU A 214 26.83 6.07 2.33
N TYR A 215 26.92 7.20 1.63
CA TYR A 215 26.37 8.45 2.12
C TYR A 215 25.86 9.33 0.98
N ASN A 216 24.94 10.22 1.34
CA ASN A 216 24.44 11.29 0.48
C ASN A 216 24.48 12.61 1.23
N ILE A 217 24.69 13.72 0.48
CA ILE A 217 24.68 15.08 1.03
C ILE A 217 23.57 15.86 0.35
N ASP A 218 22.67 16.43 1.17
CA ASP A 218 21.61 17.31 0.73
C ASP A 218 21.53 18.51 1.68
N ASP A 219 21.65 19.73 1.15
CA ASP A 219 21.62 21.00 1.92
C ASP A 219 22.45 20.94 3.24
N HIS A 220 23.75 20.61 3.15
CA HIS A 220 24.66 20.45 4.29
C HIS A 220 24.29 19.34 5.29
N ARG A 221 23.31 18.52 4.99
CA ARG A 221 22.91 17.36 5.78
C ARG A 221 23.50 16.08 5.17
N HIS A 222 24.30 15.39 5.96
CA HIS A 222 24.89 14.09 5.59
C HIS A 222 23.95 12.98 6.05
N THR A 223 23.51 12.14 5.12
CA THR A 223 22.77 10.90 5.41
C THR A 223 23.72 9.73 5.19
N ILE A 224 24.08 9.03 6.25
CA ILE A 224 25.08 7.95 6.25
C ILE A 224 24.36 6.64 6.52
N THR A 225 24.53 5.65 5.64
CA THR A 225 24.00 4.29 5.84
C THR A 225 25.02 3.47 6.61
N ILE A 226 24.67 3.04 7.81
CA ILE A 226 25.57 2.34 8.73
C ILE A 226 24.88 1.16 9.40
N LYS A 227 25.60 0.07 9.67
CA LYS A 227 25.06 -1.01 10.50
C LYS A 227 24.76 -0.50 11.90
N GLU A 228 23.55 -0.83 12.40
CA GLU A 228 23.11 -0.38 13.73
C GLU A 228 24.12 -0.76 14.83
N SER A 229 24.73 -1.94 14.73
CA SER A 229 25.79 -2.41 15.66
C SER A 229 27.06 -1.56 15.65
N LEU A 230 27.36 -0.87 14.55
CA LEU A 230 28.57 -0.02 14.41
C LEU A 230 28.30 1.45 14.77
N LEU A 231 27.04 1.84 14.91
CA LEU A 231 26.65 3.22 15.17
C LEU A 231 27.29 3.83 16.42
N PRO A 232 27.31 3.14 17.60
CA PRO A 232 27.94 3.70 18.80
C PRO A 232 29.42 4.01 18.60
N LEU A 233 30.15 3.11 17.93
CA LEU A 233 31.58 3.31 17.64
C LEU A 233 31.80 4.48 16.68
N PHE A 234 30.95 4.61 15.67
CA PHE A 234 31.03 5.69 14.69
C PHE A 234 30.79 7.06 15.34
N LEU A 235 29.77 7.16 16.21
CA LEU A 235 29.48 8.39 16.97
C LEU A 235 30.64 8.76 17.92
N TYR A 236 31.28 7.79 18.56
CA TYR A 236 32.48 8.01 19.35
C TYR A 236 33.63 8.57 18.50
N GLU A 237 33.86 8.05 17.29
CA GLU A 237 34.88 8.54 16.37
C GLU A 237 34.60 9.97 15.90
N ILE A 238 33.34 10.32 15.63
CA ILE A 238 32.92 11.70 15.34
C ILE A 238 33.34 12.65 16.45
N THR A 239 33.02 12.29 17.69
CA THR A 239 33.38 13.08 18.88
C THR A 239 34.90 13.21 19.03
N LYS A 240 35.65 12.12 18.89
CA LYS A 240 37.13 12.09 19.01
C LYS A 240 37.83 12.97 17.96
N LYS A 241 37.25 13.11 16.76
CA LYS A 241 37.76 13.96 15.68
C LYS A 241 37.26 15.41 15.75
N ASN A 242 36.60 15.80 16.85
CA ASN A 242 36.05 17.14 17.06
C ASN A 242 35.12 17.58 15.89
N ILE A 243 34.39 16.66 15.30
CA ILE A 243 33.37 16.95 14.29
C ILE A 243 32.12 17.49 15.01
N SER A 244 31.75 18.75 14.72
CA SER A 244 30.62 19.39 15.37
C SER A 244 29.40 19.35 14.44
N TYR A 245 28.21 19.07 15.01
CA TYR A 245 26.94 19.04 14.31
C TYR A 245 25.86 19.72 15.15
N THR A 246 24.84 20.27 14.51
CA THR A 246 23.70 20.94 15.15
C THR A 246 22.44 20.07 15.18
N GLU A 247 22.35 19.12 14.25
CA GLU A 247 21.22 18.20 14.17
C GLU A 247 21.73 16.78 14.05
N ILE A 248 21.09 15.86 14.75
CA ILE A 248 21.32 14.42 14.63
C ILE A 248 19.98 13.71 14.63
N SER A 249 19.76 12.81 13.68
CA SER A 249 18.69 11.82 13.74
C SER A 249 19.21 10.44 13.33
N ILE A 250 18.61 9.42 13.90
CA ILE A 250 18.88 8.02 13.57
C ILE A 250 17.55 7.42 13.14
N ASP A 251 17.42 7.22 11.84
CA ASP A 251 16.22 6.66 11.27
C ASP A 251 16.38 5.14 11.17
N LYS A 252 15.44 4.44 11.78
CA LYS A 252 15.38 2.98 11.69
C LYS A 252 15.01 2.55 10.28
N PRO A 253 15.41 1.34 9.87
CA PRO A 253 15.02 0.78 8.58
C PRO A 253 13.49 0.73 8.45
N THR A 254 13.02 1.00 7.26
CA THR A 254 11.61 0.94 6.87
C THR A 254 11.33 -0.31 6.04
N LEU A 255 10.05 -0.58 5.79
CA LEU A 255 9.65 -1.60 4.82
C LEU A 255 10.16 -1.26 3.41
N GLU A 256 10.28 0.04 3.09
CA GLU A 256 10.83 0.50 1.81
C GLU A 256 12.29 0.07 1.63
N ASP A 257 13.12 0.18 2.68
CA ASP A 257 14.52 -0.26 2.65
C ASP A 257 14.60 -1.78 2.40
N TYR A 258 13.72 -2.54 3.03
CA TYR A 258 13.64 -3.99 2.79
C TYR A 258 13.24 -4.31 1.35
N PHE A 259 12.23 -3.62 0.82
CA PHE A 259 11.78 -3.78 -0.55
C PHE A 259 12.89 -3.43 -1.55
N MET A 260 13.59 -2.31 -1.35
CA MET A 260 14.69 -1.87 -2.20
C MET A 260 15.86 -2.86 -2.19
N LYS A 261 16.16 -3.49 -1.05
CA LYS A 261 17.17 -4.56 -0.97
C LYS A 261 16.79 -5.76 -1.82
N ILE A 262 15.53 -6.22 -1.74
CA ILE A 262 15.04 -7.35 -2.55
C ILE A 262 15.04 -7.00 -4.03
N ALA A 263 14.63 -5.79 -4.39
CA ALA A 263 14.59 -5.33 -5.78
C ALA A 263 16.00 -5.27 -6.40
N LYS A 264 17.03 -4.90 -5.62
CA LYS A 264 18.44 -4.82 -6.05
C LYS A 264 19.18 -6.16 -6.03
N SER A 265 18.62 -7.18 -5.38
CA SER A 265 19.24 -8.51 -5.33
C SER A 265 18.96 -9.27 -6.65
N ILE A 266 19.51 -8.75 -7.75
CA ILE A 266 19.48 -9.35 -9.09
C ILE A 266 20.85 -10.00 -9.33
#